data_3444a807098d05421f83b4333863e3e3
#
_entry.id   3444a807098d05421f83b4333863e3e3
#
_cell.length_a   1.000
_cell.length_b   1.000
_cell.length_c   1.000
_cell.angle_alpha   90.00
_cell.angle_beta   90.00
_cell.angle_gamma   90.00
#
_symmetry.space_group_name_H-M   'P 1'
#
loop_
_entity.id
_entity.type
_entity.pdbx_description
1 polymer ?
#
loop_
_entity_poly.entity_id
_entity_poly.type
_entity_poly.pdbx_seq_one_letter_code
_entity_poly.pdbx_strand_id
1 'polypeptide(L)'
;MTVASKTIEIVAGPNGSGKTTFAKAYLHGKQGRSVYLNPDLIASGIAPLDFEKASFQAGRVLIEEIKRRIERGESFAFESTLSGKTWLHVLKGAIDQGYQVTIYFLYLDSVKKNLQRIRKRVSLGGHPIPPEAVHRRHPRCFSNFWHLYRPLCSDWYVFDNSGKKPKSLQSKAEFGRLPESKQSKFQQVFLAGEVP
;
A
#
# COMPACT_ATOMS: atom_id res chain seq x y z
N MET A 1 21.18 -23.57 -10.59
CA MET A 1 21.12 -22.41 -9.69
C MET A 1 19.78 -21.78 -9.87
N THR A 2 18.88 -21.87 -8.91
CA THR A 2 17.58 -21.17 -8.92
C THR A 2 17.86 -19.67 -8.78
N VAL A 3 17.64 -18.92 -9.84
CA VAL A 3 17.69 -17.46 -9.79
C VAL A 3 16.62 -17.01 -8.81
N ALA A 4 17.03 -16.35 -7.72
CA ALA A 4 16.09 -15.81 -6.75
C ALA A 4 15.12 -14.87 -7.47
N SER A 5 13.81 -15.10 -7.31
CA SER A 5 12.79 -14.28 -7.99
C SER A 5 12.86 -12.86 -7.44
N LYS A 6 12.94 -11.87 -8.36
CA LYS A 6 12.89 -10.46 -8.02
C LYS A 6 11.48 -10.10 -7.57
N THR A 7 11.33 -9.48 -6.41
CA THR A 7 10.01 -9.18 -5.85
C THR A 7 9.86 -7.70 -5.48
N ILE A 8 8.67 -7.17 -5.73
CA ILE A 8 8.22 -5.88 -5.23
C ILE A 8 6.99 -6.13 -4.34
N GLU A 9 7.09 -5.80 -3.05
CA GLU A 9 5.98 -5.92 -2.12
C GLU A 9 5.44 -4.51 -1.81
N ILE A 10 4.13 -4.32 -1.95
CA ILE A 10 3.48 -3.03 -1.72
C ILE A 10 2.52 -3.15 -0.56
N VAL A 11 2.77 -2.42 0.52
CA VAL A 11 1.79 -2.26 1.60
C VAL A 11 0.91 -1.08 1.26
N ALA A 12 -0.34 -1.36 0.89
CA ALA A 12 -1.26 -0.40 0.31
C ALA A 12 -2.47 -0.12 1.21
N GLY A 13 -3.19 0.97 0.92
CA GLY A 13 -4.42 1.33 1.61
C GLY A 13 -4.49 2.81 1.98
N PRO A 14 -5.67 3.30 2.40
CA PRO A 14 -5.89 4.71 2.69
C PRO A 14 -5.00 5.24 3.83
N ASN A 15 -4.89 6.56 3.94
CA ASN A 15 -4.20 7.18 5.05
C ASN A 15 -4.82 6.75 6.39
N GLY A 16 -4.00 6.43 7.39
CA GLY A 16 -4.48 5.95 8.70
C GLY A 16 -4.88 4.47 8.75
N SER A 17 -4.75 3.69 7.66
CA SER A 17 -5.08 2.26 7.66
C SER A 17 -4.07 1.38 8.42
N GLY A 18 -2.95 1.95 8.89
CA GLY A 18 -1.94 1.22 9.68
C GLY A 18 -0.86 0.51 8.86
N LYS A 19 -0.60 0.96 7.63
CA LYS A 19 0.41 0.39 6.72
C LYS A 19 1.77 0.17 7.37
N THR A 20 2.34 1.22 7.97
CA THR A 20 3.66 1.16 8.61
C THR A 20 3.71 0.14 9.76
N THR A 21 2.65 0.06 10.56
CA THR A 21 2.55 -0.93 11.65
C THR A 21 2.49 -2.35 11.09
N PHE A 22 1.69 -2.55 10.05
CA PHE A 22 1.58 -3.84 9.35
C PHE A 22 2.93 -4.25 8.75
N ALA A 23 3.59 -3.34 8.03
CA ALA A 23 4.88 -3.62 7.41
C ALA A 23 5.92 -4.06 8.45
N LYS A 24 6.01 -3.36 9.59
CA LYS A 24 6.91 -3.74 10.70
C LYS A 24 6.61 -5.14 11.24
N ALA A 25 5.35 -5.51 11.35
CA ALA A 25 4.96 -6.81 11.92
C ALA A 25 5.09 -7.97 10.91
N TYR A 26 4.74 -7.74 9.64
CA TYR A 26 4.61 -8.79 8.63
C TYR A 26 5.81 -8.94 7.70
N LEU A 27 6.50 -7.83 7.38
CA LEU A 27 7.64 -7.88 6.47
C LEU A 27 8.95 -8.19 7.20
N HIS A 28 9.11 -7.79 8.47
CA HIS A 28 10.30 -8.13 9.27
C HIS A 28 10.44 -9.62 9.59
N GLY A 29 9.34 -10.38 9.58
CA GLY A 29 9.34 -11.82 9.87
C GLY A 29 9.65 -12.72 8.67
N LYS A 30 9.65 -12.19 7.44
CA LYS A 30 10.00 -12.97 6.26
C LYS A 30 11.52 -13.03 6.09
N GLN A 31 12.06 -14.24 5.98
CA GLN A 31 13.48 -14.47 5.73
C GLN A 31 13.90 -13.83 4.39
N GLY A 32 14.65 -12.77 4.49
CA GLY A 32 15.14 -11.97 3.38
C GLY A 32 14.96 -10.50 3.73
N ARG A 33 16.06 -9.79 3.95
CA ARG A 33 16.08 -8.36 4.31
C ARG A 33 15.65 -7.50 3.12
N SER A 34 14.37 -7.57 2.74
CA SER A 34 13.82 -6.63 1.77
C SER A 34 13.86 -5.23 2.36
N VAL A 35 14.52 -4.31 1.66
CA VAL A 35 14.53 -2.91 2.06
C VAL A 35 13.11 -2.38 2.00
N TYR A 36 12.67 -1.76 3.08
CA TYR A 36 11.34 -1.15 3.17
C TYR A 36 11.44 0.36 3.01
N LEU A 37 10.80 0.88 1.98
CA LEU A 37 10.78 2.29 1.62
C LEU A 37 9.47 2.93 2.06
N ASN A 38 9.58 3.96 2.90
CA ASN A 38 8.42 4.68 3.45
C ASN A 38 8.55 6.17 3.15
N PRO A 39 7.65 6.77 2.33
CA PRO A 39 7.72 8.18 1.98
C PRO A 39 7.58 9.11 3.19
N ASP A 40 6.82 8.72 4.21
CA ASP A 40 6.65 9.52 5.42
C ASP A 40 7.96 9.60 6.24
N LEU A 41 8.72 8.50 6.30
CA LEU A 41 10.04 8.48 6.95
C LEU A 41 11.09 9.27 6.13
N ILE A 42 11.03 9.20 4.81
CA ILE A 42 11.88 10.00 3.93
C ILE A 42 11.59 11.50 4.16
N ALA A 43 10.31 11.90 4.19
CA ALA A 43 9.90 13.28 4.42
C ALA A 43 10.39 13.79 5.79
N SER A 44 10.23 13.01 6.85
CA SER A 44 10.71 13.40 8.19
C SER A 44 12.23 13.51 8.28
N GLY A 45 12.97 12.77 7.47
CA GLY A 45 14.43 12.89 7.34
C GLY A 45 14.87 14.15 6.57
N ILE A 46 14.08 14.62 5.61
CA ILE A 46 14.38 15.80 4.79
C ILE A 46 14.11 17.10 5.57
N ALA A 47 12.90 17.24 6.12
CA ALA A 47 12.49 18.42 6.90
C ALA A 47 11.47 18.02 7.98
N PRO A 48 11.95 17.65 9.18
CA PRO A 48 11.09 17.16 10.26
C PRO A 48 10.07 18.20 10.76
N LEU A 49 10.37 19.49 10.59
CA LEU A 49 9.52 20.61 11.03
C LEU A 49 8.62 21.18 9.92
N ASP A 50 8.85 20.83 8.65
CA ASP A 50 8.04 21.27 7.49
C ASP A 50 7.69 20.09 6.60
N PHE A 51 6.81 19.23 7.12
CA PHE A 51 6.43 17.97 6.48
C PHE A 51 5.74 18.19 5.13
N GLU A 52 4.99 19.29 4.95
CA GLU A 52 4.24 19.52 3.71
C GLU A 52 5.19 19.76 2.53
N LYS A 53 6.19 20.62 2.69
CA LYS A 53 7.25 20.81 1.68
C LYS A 53 8.08 19.56 1.47
N ALA A 54 8.43 18.87 2.56
CA ALA A 54 9.21 17.65 2.51
C ALA A 54 8.48 16.49 1.81
N SER A 55 7.16 16.40 1.91
CA SER A 55 6.39 15.27 1.34
C SER A 55 6.47 15.20 -0.19
N PHE A 56 6.51 16.34 -0.88
CA PHE A 56 6.68 16.38 -2.34
C PHE A 56 8.10 15.93 -2.75
N GLN A 57 9.10 16.40 -2.01
CA GLN A 57 10.50 16.01 -2.24
C GLN A 57 10.72 14.53 -1.91
N ALA A 58 10.17 14.05 -0.81
CA ALA A 58 10.20 12.64 -0.44
C ALA A 58 9.57 11.72 -1.50
N GLY A 59 8.48 12.17 -2.14
CA GLY A 59 7.87 11.45 -3.25
C GLY A 59 8.82 11.27 -4.43
N ARG A 60 9.59 12.30 -4.80
CA ARG A 60 10.62 12.23 -5.85
C ARG A 60 11.75 11.28 -5.47
N VAL A 61 12.30 11.44 -4.26
CA VAL A 61 13.37 10.57 -3.74
C VAL A 61 12.92 9.11 -3.73
N LEU A 62 11.69 8.82 -3.32
CA LEU A 62 11.14 7.47 -3.32
C LEU A 62 11.08 6.89 -4.75
N ILE A 63 10.63 7.67 -5.73
CA ILE A 63 10.54 7.21 -7.13
C ILE A 63 11.93 6.90 -7.68
N GLU A 64 12.91 7.76 -7.44
CA GLU A 64 14.29 7.57 -7.87
C GLU A 64 14.93 6.34 -7.22
N GLU A 65 14.72 6.15 -5.92
CA GLU A 65 15.24 4.99 -5.21
C GLU A 65 14.61 3.67 -5.70
N ILE A 66 13.31 3.66 -5.97
CA ILE A 66 12.61 2.50 -6.54
C ILE A 66 13.16 2.17 -7.93
N LYS A 67 13.35 3.16 -8.81
CA LYS A 67 13.93 2.95 -10.15
C LYS A 67 15.33 2.37 -10.06
N ARG A 68 16.18 2.92 -9.20
CA ARG A 68 17.55 2.43 -8.98
C ARG A 68 17.58 0.96 -8.53
N ARG A 69 16.65 0.56 -7.64
CA ARG A 69 16.52 -0.84 -7.19
C ARG A 69 16.08 -1.76 -8.31
N ILE A 70 15.13 -1.33 -9.14
CA ILE A 70 14.68 -2.09 -10.30
C ILE A 70 15.86 -2.31 -11.27
N GLU A 71 16.63 -1.27 -11.58
CA GLU A 71 17.82 -1.35 -12.43
C GLU A 71 18.87 -2.33 -11.89
N ARG A 72 19.04 -2.41 -10.57
CA ARG A 72 19.95 -3.35 -9.90
C ARG A 72 19.41 -4.76 -9.72
N GLY A 73 18.16 -5.00 -10.05
CA GLY A 73 17.52 -6.31 -9.85
C GLY A 73 17.26 -6.64 -8.38
N GLU A 74 17.20 -5.64 -7.47
CA GLU A 74 17.02 -5.82 -6.04
C GLU A 74 15.54 -6.01 -5.70
N SER A 75 15.25 -6.92 -4.77
CA SER A 75 13.90 -7.05 -4.17
C SER A 75 13.71 -6.00 -3.08
N PHE A 76 12.53 -5.39 -3.02
CA PHE A 76 12.20 -4.38 -2.03
C PHE A 76 10.72 -4.32 -1.72
N ALA A 77 10.38 -3.61 -0.65
CA ALA A 77 9.01 -3.30 -0.27
C ALA A 77 8.84 -1.78 -0.12
N PHE A 78 7.65 -1.29 -0.39
CA PHE A 78 7.31 0.12 -0.12
C PHE A 78 5.85 0.30 0.27
N GLU A 79 5.53 1.45 0.87
CA GLU A 79 4.14 1.77 1.17
C GLU A 79 3.57 2.85 0.25
N SER A 80 2.29 2.70 -0.08
CA SER A 80 1.56 3.65 -0.89
C SER A 80 0.07 3.68 -0.55
N THR A 81 -0.58 4.82 -0.77
CA THR A 81 -2.04 4.88 -0.73
C THR A 81 -2.69 4.30 -1.99
N LEU A 82 -1.95 4.16 -3.08
CA LEU A 82 -2.44 3.85 -4.42
C LEU A 82 -3.55 4.81 -4.93
N SER A 83 -3.72 5.97 -4.28
CA SER A 83 -4.72 6.97 -4.68
C SER A 83 -4.35 7.72 -5.97
N GLY A 84 -3.11 7.61 -6.43
CA GLY A 84 -2.60 8.09 -7.71
C GLY A 84 -2.27 6.96 -8.67
N LYS A 85 -1.86 7.34 -9.90
CA LYS A 85 -1.50 6.40 -10.97
C LYS A 85 0.02 6.31 -11.20
N THR A 86 0.81 7.01 -10.41
CA THR A 86 2.28 7.13 -10.56
C THR A 86 2.97 5.77 -10.66
N TRP A 87 2.56 4.80 -9.85
CA TRP A 87 3.19 3.49 -9.80
C TRP A 87 2.85 2.57 -10.97
N LEU A 88 1.78 2.85 -11.75
CA LEU A 88 1.37 1.95 -12.84
C LEU A 88 2.46 1.78 -13.88
N HIS A 89 3.07 2.88 -14.32
CA HIS A 89 4.15 2.84 -15.31
C HIS A 89 5.41 2.16 -14.76
N VAL A 90 5.79 2.50 -13.53
CA VAL A 90 6.96 1.92 -12.85
C VAL A 90 6.80 0.42 -12.66
N LEU A 91 5.63 -0.03 -12.21
CA LEU A 91 5.36 -1.45 -11.96
C LEU A 91 5.29 -2.25 -13.28
N LYS A 92 4.68 -1.70 -14.33
CA LYS A 92 4.68 -2.34 -15.65
C LYS A 92 6.12 -2.57 -16.15
N GLY A 93 6.96 -1.54 -16.12
CA GLY A 93 8.35 -1.68 -16.53
C GLY A 93 9.17 -2.64 -15.66
N ALA A 94 8.85 -2.79 -14.38
CA ALA A 94 9.46 -3.78 -13.50
C ALA A 94 9.00 -5.21 -13.86
N ILE A 95 7.69 -5.39 -14.11
CA ILE A 95 7.12 -6.68 -14.51
C ILE A 95 7.75 -7.16 -15.83
N ASP A 96 7.94 -6.27 -16.81
CA ASP A 96 8.61 -6.57 -18.07
C ASP A 96 10.07 -7.00 -17.86
N GLN A 97 10.69 -6.62 -16.73
CA GLN A 97 12.02 -7.04 -16.31
C GLN A 97 12.02 -8.30 -15.42
N GLY A 98 10.87 -8.99 -15.28
CA GLY A 98 10.73 -10.24 -14.56
C GLY A 98 10.44 -10.10 -13.06
N TYR A 99 10.04 -8.92 -12.57
CA TYR A 99 9.62 -8.76 -11.19
C TYR A 99 8.24 -9.37 -10.93
N GLN A 100 8.10 -10.01 -9.78
CA GLN A 100 6.81 -10.39 -9.22
C GLN A 100 6.31 -9.30 -8.27
N VAL A 101 5.08 -8.82 -8.48
CA VAL A 101 4.49 -7.76 -7.66
C VAL A 101 3.43 -8.35 -6.75
N THR A 102 3.55 -8.11 -5.45
CA THR A 102 2.55 -8.49 -4.44
C THR A 102 2.01 -7.25 -3.73
N ILE A 103 0.69 -7.14 -3.60
CA ILE A 103 0.04 -6.04 -2.86
C ILE A 103 -0.66 -6.59 -1.61
N TYR A 104 -0.33 -6.01 -0.45
CA TYR A 104 -1.06 -6.17 0.81
C TYR A 104 -1.93 -4.93 1.03
N PHE A 105 -3.21 -5.01 0.71
CA PHE A 105 -4.14 -3.89 0.83
C PHE A 105 -4.82 -3.88 2.20
N LEU A 106 -4.58 -2.82 2.97
CA LEU A 106 -5.16 -2.63 4.30
C LEU A 106 -6.41 -1.77 4.23
N TYR A 107 -7.49 -2.35 4.61
CA TYR A 107 -8.82 -1.76 4.66
C TYR A 107 -9.14 -1.26 6.08
N LEU A 108 -9.95 -0.21 6.19
CA LEU A 108 -10.68 0.17 7.40
C LEU A 108 -12.16 0.34 7.06
N ASP A 109 -13.02 -0.04 7.98
CA ASP A 109 -14.46 -0.04 7.82
C ASP A 109 -15.12 1.34 7.70
N SER A 110 -14.37 2.43 7.90
CA SER A 110 -14.88 3.77 7.70
C SER A 110 -13.79 4.85 7.60
N VAL A 111 -14.05 5.88 6.81
CA VAL A 111 -13.20 7.10 6.74
C VAL A 111 -13.07 7.75 8.13
N LYS A 112 -14.12 7.67 8.96
CA LYS A 112 -14.10 8.19 10.34
C LYS A 112 -12.98 7.54 11.17
N LYS A 113 -12.80 6.22 11.07
CA LYS A 113 -11.67 5.51 11.73
C LYS A 113 -10.32 5.94 11.18
N ASN A 114 -10.20 6.16 9.87
CA ASN A 114 -8.99 6.69 9.28
C ASN A 114 -8.61 8.03 9.94
N LEU A 115 -9.55 8.97 10.00
CA LEU A 115 -9.35 10.29 10.60
C LEU A 115 -9.03 10.21 12.11
N GLN A 116 -9.72 9.35 12.87
CA GLN A 116 -9.43 9.14 14.28
C GLN A 116 -8.01 8.63 14.52
N ARG A 117 -7.55 7.66 13.71
CA ARG A 117 -6.19 7.13 13.81
C ARG A 117 -5.13 8.16 13.42
N ILE A 118 -5.40 9.01 12.42
CA ILE A 118 -4.52 10.11 12.04
C ILE A 118 -4.42 11.11 13.19
N ARG A 119 -5.54 11.53 13.81
CA ARG A 119 -5.53 12.43 14.98
C ARG A 119 -4.74 11.85 16.14
N LYS A 120 -4.94 10.57 16.47
CA LYS A 120 -4.16 9.88 17.51
C LYS A 120 -2.66 9.85 17.16
N ARG A 121 -2.29 9.61 15.91
CA ARG A 121 -0.89 9.66 15.47
C ARG A 121 -0.29 11.05 15.65
N VAL A 122 -1.03 12.10 15.30
CA VAL A 122 -0.60 13.50 15.47
C VAL A 122 -0.40 13.84 16.94
N SER A 123 -1.28 13.41 17.86
CA SER A 123 -1.10 13.64 19.29
C SER A 123 0.12 12.92 19.89
N LEU A 124 0.69 11.96 19.16
CA LEU A 124 1.91 11.23 19.52
C LEU A 124 3.16 11.74 18.75
N GLY A 125 3.08 12.94 18.17
CA GLY A 125 4.20 13.57 17.45
C GLY A 125 4.32 13.18 15.97
N GLY A 126 3.33 12.47 15.41
CA GLY A 126 3.32 12.17 13.98
C GLY A 126 2.78 13.34 13.15
N HIS A 127 3.06 13.32 11.84
CA HIS A 127 2.64 14.39 10.93
C HIS A 127 1.12 14.37 10.64
N PRO A 128 0.51 15.56 10.48
CA PRO A 128 -0.89 15.67 10.11
C PRO A 128 -1.12 15.34 8.62
N ILE A 129 -2.35 14.97 8.30
CA ILE A 129 -2.85 14.88 6.93
C ILE A 129 -4.17 15.63 6.90
N PRO A 130 -4.36 16.61 5.99
CA PRO A 130 -5.60 17.35 5.88
C PRO A 130 -6.81 16.42 5.68
N PRO A 131 -7.91 16.60 6.43
CA PRO A 131 -9.09 15.74 6.32
C PRO A 131 -9.65 15.65 4.90
N GLU A 132 -9.68 16.75 4.16
CA GLU A 132 -10.12 16.81 2.76
C GLU A 132 -9.24 15.93 1.85
N ALA A 133 -7.94 15.83 2.12
CA ALA A 133 -7.05 14.93 1.39
C ALA A 133 -7.36 13.46 1.69
N VAL A 134 -7.71 13.14 2.95
CA VAL A 134 -8.13 11.78 3.34
C VAL A 134 -9.42 11.41 2.62
N HIS A 135 -10.45 12.27 2.68
CA HIS A 135 -11.73 12.05 2.00
C HIS A 135 -11.57 11.86 0.49
N ARG A 136 -10.78 12.73 -0.16
CA ARG A 136 -10.53 12.65 -1.60
C ARG A 136 -9.77 11.39 -2.01
N ARG A 137 -8.77 10.97 -1.21
CA ARG A 137 -7.91 9.82 -1.51
C ARG A 137 -8.59 8.49 -1.22
N HIS A 138 -9.43 8.42 -0.21
CA HIS A 138 -10.04 7.19 0.26
C HIS A 138 -10.73 6.40 -0.86
N PRO A 139 -11.76 6.89 -1.56
CA PRO A 139 -12.42 6.12 -2.61
C PRO A 139 -11.47 5.81 -3.79
N ARG A 140 -10.51 6.70 -4.06
CA ARG A 140 -9.52 6.47 -5.11
C ARG A 140 -8.59 5.29 -4.80
N CYS A 141 -8.24 5.08 -3.52
CA CYS A 141 -7.41 3.94 -3.12
C CYS A 141 -8.07 2.61 -3.51
N PHE A 142 -9.35 2.46 -3.23
CA PHE A 142 -10.12 1.25 -3.52
C PHE A 142 -10.31 1.06 -5.02
N SER A 143 -10.79 2.07 -5.71
CA SER A 143 -11.03 2.02 -7.15
C SER A 143 -9.74 1.74 -7.93
N ASN A 144 -8.65 2.45 -7.61
CA ASN A 144 -7.36 2.24 -8.29
C ASN A 144 -6.77 0.85 -7.98
N PHE A 145 -6.81 0.41 -6.71
CA PHE A 145 -6.37 -0.94 -6.38
C PHE A 145 -7.15 -1.96 -7.21
N TRP A 146 -8.46 -1.89 -7.22
CA TRP A 146 -9.30 -2.88 -7.87
C TRP A 146 -9.13 -2.92 -9.38
N HIS A 147 -9.22 -1.77 -10.02
CA HIS A 147 -9.26 -1.68 -11.48
C HIS A 147 -7.90 -1.54 -12.16
N LEU A 148 -6.91 -0.95 -11.48
CA LEU A 148 -5.65 -0.58 -12.11
C LEU A 148 -4.46 -1.40 -11.60
N TYR A 149 -4.35 -1.60 -10.29
CA TYR A 149 -3.17 -2.24 -9.70
C TYR A 149 -3.33 -3.75 -9.54
N ARG A 150 -4.47 -4.21 -9.05
CA ARG A 150 -4.76 -5.65 -8.85
C ARG A 150 -4.53 -6.50 -10.11
N PRO A 151 -4.95 -6.08 -11.33
CA PRO A 151 -4.72 -6.85 -12.55
C PRO A 151 -3.24 -7.02 -12.91
N LEU A 152 -2.36 -6.13 -12.46
CA LEU A 152 -0.92 -6.18 -12.70
C LEU A 152 -0.19 -7.11 -11.74
N CYS A 153 -0.79 -7.45 -10.60
CA CYS A 153 -0.10 -8.17 -9.53
C CYS A 153 0.04 -9.66 -9.83
N SER A 154 1.20 -10.21 -9.50
CA SER A 154 1.41 -11.65 -9.39
C SER A 154 0.53 -12.23 -8.28
N ASP A 155 0.44 -11.50 -7.16
CA ASP A 155 -0.45 -11.86 -6.05
C ASP A 155 -0.98 -10.61 -5.32
N TRP A 156 -2.08 -10.77 -4.56
CA TRP A 156 -2.64 -9.72 -3.74
C TRP A 156 -3.46 -10.28 -2.57
N TYR A 157 -3.46 -9.52 -1.48
CA TYR A 157 -4.17 -9.83 -0.24
C TYR A 157 -4.91 -8.59 0.25
N VAL A 158 -6.14 -8.77 0.73
CA VAL A 158 -6.94 -7.72 1.40
C VAL A 158 -7.07 -8.07 2.87
N PHE A 159 -6.76 -7.13 3.74
CA PHE A 159 -6.87 -7.28 5.19
C PHE A 159 -7.79 -6.21 5.77
N ASP A 160 -8.74 -6.62 6.60
CA ASP A 160 -9.43 -5.70 7.51
C ASP A 160 -8.52 -5.40 8.71
N ASN A 161 -8.13 -4.14 8.82
CA ASN A 161 -7.32 -3.64 9.93
C ASN A 161 -8.12 -2.74 10.89
N SER A 162 -9.46 -2.88 10.93
CA SER A 162 -10.34 -2.10 11.80
C SER A 162 -10.24 -2.51 13.28
N GLY A 163 -9.83 -3.75 13.53
CA GLY A 163 -9.68 -4.33 14.86
C GLY A 163 -8.29 -4.12 15.50
N LYS A 164 -8.01 -4.93 16.54
CA LYS A 164 -6.70 -4.94 17.23
C LYS A 164 -5.59 -5.60 16.41
N LYS A 165 -5.95 -6.57 15.56
CA LYS A 165 -5.03 -7.28 14.65
C LYS A 165 -5.62 -7.29 13.25
N PRO A 166 -4.78 -7.24 12.21
CA PRO A 166 -5.25 -7.41 10.84
C PRO A 166 -5.89 -8.79 10.66
N LYS A 167 -7.07 -8.81 10.02
CA LYS A 167 -7.80 -10.03 9.67
C LYS A 167 -7.78 -10.18 8.15
N SER A 168 -7.33 -11.32 7.63
CA SER A 168 -7.43 -11.61 6.21
C SER A 168 -8.88 -11.67 5.78
N LEU A 169 -9.23 -10.93 4.74
CA LEU A 169 -10.56 -10.93 4.12
C LEU A 169 -10.55 -11.74 2.82
N GLN A 170 -9.52 -11.55 1.99
CA GLN A 170 -9.46 -12.15 0.67
C GLN A 170 -8.04 -12.17 0.13
N SER A 171 -7.73 -13.18 -0.67
CA SER A 171 -6.51 -13.29 -1.48
C SER A 171 -6.85 -13.55 -2.94
N LYS A 172 -5.86 -13.39 -3.83
CA LYS A 172 -6.02 -13.70 -5.26
C LYS A 172 -6.46 -15.14 -5.50
N ALA A 173 -5.81 -16.08 -4.79
CA ALA A 173 -6.11 -17.51 -4.92
C ALA A 173 -7.52 -17.87 -4.44
N GLU A 174 -7.95 -17.32 -3.29
CA GLU A 174 -9.29 -17.54 -2.75
C GLU A 174 -10.35 -16.89 -3.63
N PHE A 175 -10.11 -15.64 -4.09
CA PHE A 175 -11.02 -14.91 -4.95
C PHE A 175 -11.27 -15.66 -6.27
N GLY A 176 -10.23 -16.19 -6.90
CA GLY A 176 -10.34 -16.94 -8.14
C GLY A 176 -11.15 -18.25 -8.03
N ARG A 177 -11.32 -18.77 -6.80
CA ARG A 177 -12.14 -19.96 -6.52
C ARG A 177 -13.60 -19.64 -6.21
N LEU A 178 -13.94 -18.36 -6.01
CA LEU A 178 -15.32 -17.96 -5.73
C LEU A 178 -16.20 -18.05 -6.98
N PRO A 179 -17.48 -18.43 -6.84
CA PRO A 179 -18.48 -18.23 -7.89
C PRO A 179 -18.58 -16.75 -8.30
N GLU A 180 -18.88 -16.47 -9.57
CA GLU A 180 -18.96 -15.11 -10.11
C GLU A 180 -19.89 -14.19 -9.30
N SER A 181 -21.03 -14.71 -8.82
CA SER A 181 -21.96 -13.95 -7.98
C SER A 181 -21.31 -13.46 -6.68
N LYS A 182 -20.47 -14.29 -6.04
CA LYS A 182 -19.75 -13.92 -4.84
C LYS A 182 -18.58 -12.97 -5.14
N GLN A 183 -17.90 -13.15 -6.28
CA GLN A 183 -16.87 -12.22 -6.74
C GLN A 183 -17.47 -10.83 -6.97
N SER A 184 -18.60 -10.75 -7.66
CA SER A 184 -19.31 -9.48 -7.93
C SER A 184 -19.78 -8.81 -6.64
N LYS A 185 -20.32 -9.58 -5.69
CA LYS A 185 -20.73 -9.05 -4.38
C LYS A 185 -19.52 -8.51 -3.59
N PHE A 186 -18.42 -9.28 -3.52
CA PHE A 186 -17.19 -8.82 -2.86
C PHE A 186 -16.69 -7.53 -3.48
N GLN A 187 -16.61 -7.46 -4.82
CA GLN A 187 -16.21 -6.25 -5.53
C GLN A 187 -17.09 -5.06 -5.19
N GLN A 188 -18.40 -5.22 -5.22
CA GLN A 188 -19.35 -4.14 -4.95
C GLN A 188 -19.16 -3.58 -3.54
N VAL A 189 -19.13 -4.44 -2.53
CA VAL A 189 -18.94 -4.05 -1.12
C VAL A 189 -17.58 -3.41 -0.91
N PHE A 190 -16.52 -4.01 -1.48
CA PHE A 190 -15.16 -3.47 -1.40
C PHE A 190 -15.06 -2.06 -2.01
N LEU A 191 -15.64 -1.84 -3.20
CA LEU A 191 -15.61 -0.53 -3.87
C LEU A 191 -16.46 0.52 -3.17
N ALA A 192 -17.53 0.12 -2.48
CA ALA A 192 -18.29 1.00 -1.60
C ALA A 192 -17.51 1.44 -0.35
N GLY A 193 -16.37 0.78 -0.06
CA GLY A 193 -15.59 1.04 1.15
C GLY A 193 -16.22 0.42 2.42
N GLU A 194 -17.07 -0.57 2.23
CA GLU A 194 -17.70 -1.38 3.28
C GLU A 194 -16.92 -2.68 3.49
N VAL A 195 -17.04 -3.29 4.69
CA VAL A 195 -16.38 -4.60 4.93
C VAL A 195 -17.14 -5.68 4.17
N PRO A 196 -16.48 -6.40 3.26
CA PRO A 196 -17.08 -7.52 2.54
C PRO A 196 -17.45 -8.69 3.43
#